data_84eaf02cfe5ddda1d44ea6c913ff47b0
#
_entry.id   84eaf02cfe5ddda1d44ea6c913ff47b0
#
_cell.length_a   1.000
_cell.length_b   1.000
_cell.length_c   1.000
_cell.angle_alpha   90.00
_cell.angle_beta   90.00
_cell.angle_gamma   90.00
#
_symmetry.space_group_name_H-M   'P 1'
#
loop_
_entity.id
_entity.type
_entity.pdbx_description
1 polymer ?
#
loop_
_entity_poly.entity_id
_entity_poly.type
_entity_poly.pdbx_seq_one_letter_code
_entity_poly.pdbx_strand_id
1 'polypeptide(L)'
;MFAMYDDDGLNFRNTIDHLYNIHEVAALHSVNNSTKDKQKQNFKENLYKGKITQEAKEKYKQITNMNTMQEVFHVDQLMSTKITTANDDYTIKECYEMMQERKIQQLPILDNKTQYLKGIVTLNEIIRFIFNNLDFAQSSAEELISKIATNKIITTDPISDIRRVSKVMIDFNINAIPVVNNEDTLVGMVSRNDIVKAVATIPHMQIWA
;
A
#
# COMPACT_ATOMS: atom_id res chain seq x y z
N MET A 1 -7.82 7.45 4.08
CA MET A 1 -7.81 6.45 5.16
C MET A 1 -7.04 5.23 4.68
N PHE A 2 -6.47 4.43 5.56
CA PHE A 2 -5.81 3.17 5.18
C PHE A 2 -6.48 2.03 5.92
N ALA A 3 -6.54 0.87 5.30
CA ALA A 3 -7.00 -0.34 5.94
C ALA A 3 -5.99 -1.47 5.71
N MET A 4 -5.93 -2.40 6.66
CA MET A 4 -5.15 -3.61 6.56
C MET A 4 -6.09 -4.80 6.67
N TYR A 5 -5.97 -5.71 5.73
CA TYR A 5 -6.71 -6.96 5.69
C TYR A 5 -5.76 -8.11 5.98
N ASP A 6 -6.28 -9.16 6.58
CA ASP A 6 -5.62 -10.45 6.80
C ASP A 6 -6.59 -11.60 6.49
N ASP A 7 -6.22 -12.84 6.85
CA ASP A 7 -7.04 -14.04 6.61
C ASP A 7 -8.43 -13.97 7.23
N ASP A 8 -8.60 -13.22 8.33
CA ASP A 8 -9.87 -13.04 9.05
C ASP A 8 -10.68 -11.84 8.51
N GLY A 9 -10.18 -11.11 7.52
CA GLY A 9 -10.83 -9.96 6.89
C GLY A 9 -10.24 -8.62 7.30
N LEU A 10 -11.09 -7.59 7.52
CA LEU A 10 -10.65 -6.25 7.90
C LEU A 10 -10.11 -6.24 9.33
N ASN A 11 -8.79 -6.18 9.48
CA ASN A 11 -8.13 -6.10 10.78
C ASN A 11 -8.08 -4.65 11.31
N PHE A 12 -7.85 -3.69 10.41
CA PHE A 12 -7.61 -2.31 10.81
C PHE A 12 -8.06 -1.33 9.74
N ARG A 13 -8.74 -0.23 10.19
CA ARG A 13 -9.07 0.91 9.32
C ARG A 13 -8.88 2.21 10.10
N ASN A 14 -7.89 3.02 9.71
CA ASN A 14 -7.60 4.28 10.39
C ASN A 14 -6.71 5.21 9.53
N THR A 15 -6.22 6.28 10.15
CA THR A 15 -5.27 7.21 9.51
C THR A 15 -3.87 6.60 9.39
N ILE A 16 -3.02 7.24 8.58
CA ILE A 16 -1.63 6.80 8.36
C ILE A 16 -0.83 6.69 9.66
N ASP A 17 -1.04 7.58 10.62
CA ASP A 17 -0.28 7.61 11.88
C ASP A 17 -0.54 6.36 12.72
N HIS A 18 -1.75 5.84 12.68
CA HIS A 18 -2.12 4.60 13.34
C HIS A 18 -1.62 3.35 12.60
N LEU A 19 -1.53 3.39 11.26
CA LEU A 19 -0.97 2.30 10.48
C LEU A 19 0.47 1.96 10.93
N TYR A 20 1.29 2.98 11.21
CA TYR A 20 2.67 2.79 11.67
C TYR A 20 2.80 2.27 13.11
N ASN A 21 1.72 2.31 13.89
CA ASN A 21 1.73 1.82 15.28
C ASN A 21 1.37 0.34 15.43
N ILE A 22 0.97 -0.33 14.35
CA ILE A 22 0.67 -1.77 14.37
C ILE A 22 1.98 -2.55 14.44
N HIS A 23 2.16 -3.39 15.47
CA HIS A 23 3.39 -4.14 15.70
C HIS A 23 3.80 -5.03 14.52
N GLU A 24 2.84 -5.58 13.79
CA GLU A 24 3.09 -6.43 12.62
C GLU A 24 3.60 -5.64 11.42
N VAL A 25 3.14 -4.41 11.24
CA VAL A 25 3.61 -3.48 10.21
C VAL A 25 5.01 -2.96 10.57
N ALA A 26 5.30 -2.77 11.87
CA ALA A 26 6.64 -2.42 12.35
C ALA A 26 7.69 -3.52 12.03
N ALA A 27 7.29 -4.79 11.99
CA ALA A 27 8.17 -5.89 11.61
C ALA A 27 8.61 -5.84 10.14
N LEU A 28 7.76 -5.34 9.24
CA LEU A 28 8.11 -5.08 7.84
C LEU A 28 9.13 -3.94 7.68
N HIS A 29 9.13 -3.00 8.63
CA HIS A 29 10.08 -1.87 8.68
C HIS A 29 11.46 -2.24 9.22
N SER A 30 11.57 -3.30 10.02
CA SER A 30 12.81 -3.62 10.74
C SER A 30 13.97 -4.12 9.87
N VAL A 31 13.70 -4.47 8.62
CA VAL A 31 14.73 -4.97 7.70
C VAL A 31 15.64 -3.87 7.14
N ASN A 32 15.25 -2.59 7.24
CA ASN A 32 15.99 -1.48 6.62
C ASN A 32 16.50 -0.37 7.55
N ASN A 33 16.30 -0.43 8.88
CA ASN A 33 16.59 0.72 9.76
C ASN A 33 17.43 0.40 11.01
N SER A 34 18.63 -0.20 10.83
CA SER A 34 19.55 -0.40 11.99
C SER A 34 20.32 0.87 12.45
N THR A 35 20.07 2.05 11.87
CA THR A 35 20.89 3.25 12.15
C THR A 35 20.12 4.52 12.53
N LYS A 36 18.78 4.54 12.54
CA LYS A 36 18.02 5.79 12.79
C LYS A 36 17.21 5.86 14.11
N ASP A 37 17.19 4.80 14.90
CA ASP A 37 16.25 4.72 16.05
C ASP A 37 16.67 5.50 17.30
N LYS A 38 17.94 5.92 17.43
CA LYS A 38 18.39 6.66 18.62
C LYS A 38 17.93 8.12 18.69
N GLN A 39 17.54 8.72 17.58
CA GLN A 39 17.07 10.11 17.56
C GLN A 39 15.55 10.27 17.75
N LYS A 40 14.75 9.24 17.48
CA LYS A 40 13.28 9.30 17.60
C LYS A 40 12.77 9.12 19.04
N GLN A 41 13.50 8.42 19.89
CA GLN A 41 13.10 8.24 21.31
C GLN A 41 13.13 9.55 22.12
N ASN A 42 14.12 10.41 21.88
CA ASN A 42 14.20 11.70 22.55
C ASN A 42 13.14 12.72 22.10
N PHE A 43 12.52 12.51 20.94
CA PHE A 43 11.47 13.42 20.45
C PHE A 43 10.09 13.10 21.05
N LYS A 44 9.80 11.83 21.36
CA LYS A 44 8.52 11.40 21.95
C LYS A 44 8.37 11.77 23.42
N GLU A 45 9.43 11.76 24.21
CA GLU A 45 9.36 12.12 25.64
C GLU A 45 9.08 13.61 25.88
N ASN A 46 9.45 14.50 24.95
CA ASN A 46 9.22 15.94 25.08
C ASN A 46 7.81 16.38 24.62
N LEU A 47 7.06 15.56 23.91
CA LEU A 47 5.69 15.89 23.45
C LEU A 47 4.61 15.71 24.54
N TYR A 48 4.90 14.96 25.59
CA TYR A 48 3.93 14.66 26.67
C TYR A 48 4.04 15.56 27.92
N LYS A 49 5.03 16.43 28.00
CA LYS A 49 5.12 17.43 29.08
C LYS A 49 4.67 18.80 28.56
N GLY A 50 3.38 19.03 28.64
CA GLY A 50 2.65 20.22 28.19
C GLY A 50 3.20 21.57 28.60
N LYS A 51 4.18 22.08 27.87
CA LYS A 51 4.42 23.52 27.67
C LYS A 51 4.81 23.71 26.22
N ILE A 52 3.85 24.14 25.42
CA ILE A 52 4.12 24.62 24.05
C ILE A 52 5.04 25.83 24.21
N THR A 53 6.32 25.67 23.90
CA THR A 53 7.31 26.76 23.92
C THR A 53 6.90 27.84 22.92
N GLN A 54 7.27 29.08 23.18
CA GLN A 54 6.96 30.20 22.27
C GLN A 54 7.53 29.96 20.86
N GLU A 55 8.69 29.28 20.76
CA GLU A 55 9.26 28.86 19.47
C GLU A 55 8.38 27.88 18.69
N ALA A 56 7.70 26.95 19.37
CA ALA A 56 6.73 26.06 18.74
C ALA A 56 5.49 26.83 18.23
N LYS A 57 5.04 27.84 18.99
CA LYS A 57 3.94 28.73 18.57
C LYS A 57 4.32 29.59 17.37
N GLU A 58 5.56 30.08 17.29
CA GLU A 58 6.03 30.86 16.15
C GLU A 58 6.22 29.99 14.91
N LYS A 59 6.77 28.79 15.05
CA LYS A 59 6.82 27.81 13.96
C LYS A 59 5.42 27.41 13.47
N TYR A 60 4.47 27.21 14.38
CA TYR A 60 3.06 26.98 14.00
C TYR A 60 2.45 28.16 13.25
N LYS A 61 2.73 29.40 13.68
CA LYS A 61 2.30 30.62 12.98
C LYS A 61 2.95 30.76 11.61
N GLN A 62 4.21 30.40 11.45
CA GLN A 62 4.89 30.39 10.15
C GLN A 62 4.30 29.33 9.21
N ILE A 63 3.95 28.15 9.74
CA ILE A 63 3.30 27.07 8.98
C ILE A 63 1.85 27.46 8.58
N THR A 64 1.11 28.15 9.47
CA THR A 64 -0.26 28.61 9.16
C THR A 64 -0.31 29.83 8.26
N ASN A 65 0.76 30.64 8.19
CA ASN A 65 0.89 31.76 7.25
C ASN A 65 1.52 31.38 5.90
N MET A 66 2.01 30.14 5.73
CA MET A 66 2.25 29.63 4.39
C MET A 66 0.88 29.48 3.72
N ASN A 67 0.68 30.26 2.67
CA ASN A 67 -0.49 30.17 1.79
C ASN A 67 -0.43 28.82 1.04
N THR A 68 -0.69 27.74 1.75
CA THR A 68 -0.74 26.39 1.22
C THR A 68 -2.10 26.14 0.59
N MET A 69 -2.43 26.89 -0.45
CA MET A 69 -3.31 26.39 -1.50
C MET A 69 -2.52 25.33 -2.31
N GLN A 70 -1.98 24.33 -1.63
CA GLN A 70 -1.50 23.12 -2.29
C GLN A 70 -2.74 22.34 -2.69
N GLU A 71 -2.96 22.26 -3.97
CA GLU A 71 -4.00 21.43 -4.54
C GLU A 71 -3.81 19.99 -4.04
N VAL A 72 -4.81 19.47 -3.34
CA VAL A 72 -4.77 18.10 -2.80
C VAL A 72 -5.29 17.18 -3.89
N PHE A 73 -4.44 16.29 -4.36
CA PHE A 73 -4.82 15.25 -5.32
C PHE A 73 -5.26 13.99 -4.57
N HIS A 74 -6.45 13.50 -4.92
CA HIS A 74 -7.01 12.28 -4.37
C HIS A 74 -6.69 11.06 -5.24
N VAL A 75 -6.71 9.89 -4.61
CA VAL A 75 -6.42 8.61 -5.26
C VAL A 75 -7.35 8.34 -6.44
N ASP A 76 -8.64 8.67 -6.33
CA ASP A 76 -9.65 8.48 -7.37
C ASP A 76 -9.34 9.20 -8.69
N GLN A 77 -8.58 10.30 -8.62
CA GLN A 77 -8.16 11.06 -9.81
C GLN A 77 -7.04 10.36 -10.60
N LEU A 78 -6.31 9.43 -9.98
CA LEU A 78 -5.11 8.81 -10.54
C LEU A 78 -5.21 7.29 -10.65
N MET A 79 -6.10 6.65 -9.87
CA MET A 79 -6.22 5.20 -9.84
C MET A 79 -6.73 4.63 -11.16
N SER A 80 -6.29 3.43 -11.46
CA SER A 80 -6.88 2.62 -12.52
C SER A 80 -8.14 1.95 -11.99
N THR A 81 -9.28 2.15 -12.67
CA THR A 81 -10.57 1.50 -12.34
C THR A 81 -10.79 0.19 -13.08
N LYS A 82 -10.12 -0.01 -14.23
CA LYS A 82 -10.12 -1.28 -14.95
C LYS A 82 -9.10 -2.22 -14.34
N ILE A 83 -9.49 -2.93 -13.29
CA ILE A 83 -8.62 -3.81 -12.53
C ILE A 83 -8.77 -5.23 -13.07
N THR A 84 -7.64 -5.89 -13.33
CA THR A 84 -7.62 -7.34 -13.51
C THR A 84 -7.48 -7.99 -12.14
N THR A 85 -8.35 -8.92 -11.82
CA THR A 85 -8.37 -9.69 -10.57
C THR A 85 -8.40 -11.18 -10.87
N ALA A 86 -7.99 -12.01 -9.94
CA ALA A 86 -8.20 -13.45 -9.99
C ALA A 86 -8.94 -13.91 -8.72
N ASN A 87 -9.58 -15.04 -8.77
CA ASN A 87 -10.17 -15.68 -7.59
C ASN A 87 -9.11 -16.54 -6.88
N ASP A 88 -9.33 -16.81 -5.62
CA ASP A 88 -8.40 -17.58 -4.75
C ASP A 88 -8.31 -19.08 -5.12
N ASP A 89 -9.20 -19.57 -5.97
CA ASP A 89 -9.23 -20.91 -6.54
C ASP A 89 -8.51 -21.04 -7.90
N TYR A 90 -7.94 -19.94 -8.43
CA TYR A 90 -7.10 -19.98 -9.63
C TYR A 90 -5.75 -20.62 -9.33
N THR A 91 -5.19 -21.29 -10.36
CA THR A 91 -3.83 -21.85 -10.29
C THR A 91 -2.77 -20.74 -10.41
N ILE A 92 -1.58 -21.02 -9.93
CA ILE A 92 -0.42 -20.12 -10.09
C ILE A 92 -0.13 -19.88 -11.57
N LYS A 93 -0.29 -20.91 -12.42
CA LYS A 93 -0.09 -20.84 -13.86
C LYS A 93 -1.11 -19.89 -14.53
N GLU A 94 -2.39 -20.05 -14.23
CA GLU A 94 -3.45 -19.18 -14.78
C GLU A 94 -3.21 -17.72 -14.40
N CYS A 95 -2.84 -17.47 -13.13
CA CYS A 95 -2.50 -16.12 -12.66
C CYS A 95 -1.27 -15.56 -13.40
N TYR A 96 -0.22 -16.37 -13.59
CA TYR A 96 0.96 -15.97 -14.35
C TYR A 96 0.63 -15.60 -15.79
N GLU A 97 -0.13 -16.47 -16.50
CA GLU A 97 -0.55 -16.24 -17.89
C GLU A 97 -1.38 -14.96 -18.00
N MET A 98 -2.33 -14.75 -17.09
CA MET A 98 -3.14 -13.54 -17.01
C MET A 98 -2.28 -12.29 -16.82
N MET A 99 -1.28 -12.33 -15.92
CA MET A 99 -0.37 -11.22 -15.67
C MET A 99 0.50 -10.90 -16.90
N GLN A 100 0.96 -11.92 -17.63
CA GLN A 100 1.73 -11.76 -18.86
C GLN A 100 0.87 -11.14 -19.98
N GLU A 101 -0.32 -11.67 -20.22
CA GLU A 101 -1.23 -11.17 -21.23
C GLU A 101 -1.60 -9.70 -21.00
N ARG A 102 -1.90 -9.32 -19.76
CA ARG A 102 -2.30 -7.97 -19.36
C ARG A 102 -1.11 -7.04 -19.10
N LYS A 103 0.12 -7.56 -19.10
CA LYS A 103 1.37 -6.82 -18.80
C LYS A 103 1.32 -6.13 -17.43
N ILE A 104 0.76 -6.82 -16.44
CA ILE A 104 0.66 -6.32 -15.05
C ILE A 104 1.67 -7.04 -14.16
N GLN A 105 2.12 -6.34 -13.11
CA GLN A 105 3.12 -6.83 -12.15
C GLN A 105 2.51 -7.30 -10.84
N GLN A 106 1.25 -6.96 -10.60
CA GLN A 106 0.51 -7.27 -9.38
C GLN A 106 -0.92 -7.63 -9.73
N LEU A 107 -1.45 -8.64 -9.05
CA LEU A 107 -2.77 -9.17 -9.28
C LEU A 107 -3.50 -9.28 -7.92
N PRO A 108 -4.55 -8.49 -7.68
CA PRO A 108 -5.42 -8.67 -6.53
C PRO A 108 -6.16 -10.00 -6.62
N ILE A 109 -6.21 -10.71 -5.51
CA ILE A 109 -6.90 -11.99 -5.36
C ILE A 109 -8.17 -11.75 -4.57
N LEU A 110 -9.30 -12.15 -5.12
CA LEU A 110 -10.59 -12.07 -4.49
C LEU A 110 -11.00 -13.43 -3.94
N ASP A 111 -11.74 -13.41 -2.85
CA ASP A 111 -12.44 -14.60 -2.38
C ASP A 111 -13.53 -14.98 -3.39
N ASN A 112 -13.52 -16.24 -3.82
CA ASN A 112 -14.43 -16.72 -4.88
C ASN A 112 -15.92 -16.62 -4.49
N LYS A 113 -16.24 -16.65 -3.18
CA LYS A 113 -17.63 -16.63 -2.69
C LYS A 113 -18.10 -15.22 -2.37
N THR A 114 -17.27 -14.45 -1.64
CA THR A 114 -17.64 -13.14 -1.11
C THR A 114 -17.25 -12.00 -2.03
N GLN A 115 -16.31 -12.24 -2.97
CA GLN A 115 -15.73 -11.24 -3.86
C GLN A 115 -14.99 -10.10 -3.13
N TYR A 116 -14.69 -10.27 -1.85
CA TYR A 116 -13.83 -9.35 -1.12
C TYR A 116 -12.35 -9.61 -1.41
N LEU A 117 -11.55 -8.58 -1.25
CA LEU A 117 -10.11 -8.66 -1.41
C LEU A 117 -9.51 -9.57 -0.33
N LYS A 118 -8.92 -10.69 -0.75
CA LYS A 118 -8.33 -11.71 0.12
C LYS A 118 -6.81 -11.69 0.12
N GLY A 119 -6.22 -11.32 -0.99
CA GLY A 119 -4.78 -11.35 -1.17
C GLY A 119 -4.32 -10.44 -2.30
N ILE A 120 -3.00 -10.35 -2.42
CA ILE A 120 -2.34 -9.78 -3.59
C ILE A 120 -1.15 -10.67 -3.93
N VAL A 121 -0.90 -10.89 -5.20
CA VAL A 121 0.26 -11.60 -5.68
C VAL A 121 1.06 -10.74 -6.65
N THR A 122 2.37 -10.81 -6.55
CA THR A 122 3.28 -10.16 -7.49
C THR A 122 3.90 -11.20 -8.44
N LEU A 123 4.28 -10.75 -9.64
CA LEU A 123 5.00 -11.59 -10.59
C LEU A 123 6.28 -12.17 -9.97
N ASN A 124 6.97 -11.38 -9.14
CA ASN A 124 8.19 -11.83 -8.45
C ASN A 124 7.92 -12.96 -7.44
N GLU A 125 6.78 -12.94 -6.75
CA GLU A 125 6.41 -14.02 -5.82
C GLU A 125 6.13 -15.31 -6.58
N ILE A 126 5.41 -15.25 -7.71
CA ILE A 126 5.19 -16.40 -8.58
C ILE A 126 6.53 -16.98 -9.06
N ILE A 127 7.39 -16.14 -9.62
CA ILE A 127 8.69 -16.56 -10.13
C ILE A 127 9.51 -17.19 -9.00
N ARG A 128 9.59 -16.53 -7.85
CA ARG A 128 10.33 -17.05 -6.68
C ARG A 128 9.80 -18.40 -6.22
N PHE A 129 8.48 -18.57 -6.18
CA PHE A 129 7.87 -19.84 -5.78
C PHE A 129 8.25 -20.98 -6.74
N ILE A 130 8.16 -20.74 -8.05
CA ILE A 130 8.53 -21.76 -9.07
C ILE A 130 10.03 -22.05 -9.01
N PHE A 131 10.90 -21.04 -8.85
CA PHE A 131 12.34 -21.25 -8.74
C PHE A 131 12.75 -22.03 -7.48
N ASN A 132 12.03 -21.84 -6.37
CA ASN A 132 12.28 -22.59 -5.14
C ASN A 132 11.80 -24.05 -5.24
N ASN A 133 10.97 -24.39 -6.23
CA ASN A 133 10.40 -25.71 -6.45
C ASN A 133 10.72 -26.26 -7.85
N LEU A 134 11.92 -26.00 -8.37
CA LEU A 134 12.31 -26.35 -9.74
C LEU A 134 12.12 -27.83 -10.08
N ASP A 135 12.45 -28.74 -9.16
CA ASP A 135 12.27 -30.18 -9.35
C ASP A 135 10.82 -30.61 -9.54
N PHE A 136 9.87 -29.77 -9.11
CA PHE A 136 8.43 -29.97 -9.18
C PHE A 136 7.72 -28.82 -9.86
N ALA A 137 8.40 -28.05 -10.71
CA ALA A 137 7.91 -26.80 -11.27
C ALA A 137 6.54 -26.94 -11.96
N GLN A 138 6.32 -28.06 -12.68
CA GLN A 138 5.04 -28.29 -13.35
C GLN A 138 3.88 -28.51 -12.36
N SER A 139 4.09 -29.34 -11.33
CA SER A 139 3.07 -29.56 -10.30
C SER A 139 2.87 -28.33 -9.42
N SER A 140 3.93 -27.57 -9.13
CA SER A 140 3.86 -26.33 -8.38
C SER A 140 3.09 -25.22 -9.14
N ALA A 141 3.16 -25.21 -10.46
CA ALA A 141 2.40 -24.28 -11.29
C ALA A 141 0.87 -24.55 -11.25
N GLU A 142 0.46 -25.77 -11.04
CA GLU A 142 -0.95 -26.19 -10.91
C GLU A 142 -1.50 -26.02 -9.47
N GLU A 143 -0.67 -25.57 -8.50
CA GLU A 143 -1.14 -25.25 -7.16
C GLU A 143 -1.99 -23.97 -7.14
N LEU A 144 -2.86 -23.83 -6.12
CA LEU A 144 -3.72 -22.67 -5.99
C LEU A 144 -2.92 -21.40 -5.63
N ILE A 145 -3.32 -20.29 -6.22
CA ILE A 145 -2.69 -18.99 -6.00
C ILE A 145 -2.76 -18.53 -4.53
N SER A 146 -3.81 -18.94 -3.81
CA SER A 146 -3.98 -18.68 -2.38
C SER A 146 -2.81 -19.16 -1.51
N LYS A 147 -2.01 -20.12 -2.00
CA LYS A 147 -0.83 -20.64 -1.30
C LYS A 147 0.32 -19.64 -1.21
N ILE A 148 0.42 -18.74 -2.19
CA ILE A 148 1.52 -17.78 -2.31
C ILE A 148 1.06 -16.32 -2.22
N ALA A 149 -0.24 -16.06 -2.35
CA ALA A 149 -0.77 -14.72 -2.24
C ALA A 149 -0.52 -14.15 -0.84
N THR A 150 0.00 -12.93 -0.79
CA THR A 150 0.17 -12.22 0.47
C THR A 150 -1.20 -11.80 0.98
N ASN A 151 -1.56 -12.26 2.18
CA ASN A 151 -2.85 -11.99 2.84
C ASN A 151 -2.84 -10.71 3.69
N LYS A 152 -1.67 -10.22 4.12
CA LYS A 152 -1.54 -8.95 4.83
C LYS A 152 -1.46 -7.79 3.84
N ILE A 153 -2.60 -7.18 3.53
CA ILE A 153 -2.73 -6.20 2.46
C ILE A 153 -3.01 -4.83 3.06
N ILE A 154 -2.19 -3.85 2.66
CA ILE A 154 -2.48 -2.44 2.91
C ILE A 154 -3.33 -1.92 1.76
N THR A 155 -4.49 -1.36 2.07
CA THR A 155 -5.41 -0.72 1.12
C THR A 155 -5.58 0.76 1.46
N THR A 156 -6.15 1.51 0.53
CA THR A 156 -6.51 2.90 0.72
C THR A 156 -7.92 3.17 0.20
N ASP A 157 -8.50 4.30 0.57
CA ASP A 157 -9.78 4.76 0.04
C ASP A 157 -9.61 5.75 -1.13
N PRO A 158 -10.64 5.95 -1.96
CA PRO A 158 -10.59 6.86 -3.12
C PRO A 158 -10.23 8.31 -2.78
N ILE A 159 -10.65 8.80 -1.61
CA ILE A 159 -10.44 10.20 -1.17
C ILE A 159 -9.11 10.41 -0.44
N SER A 160 -8.27 9.40 -0.33
CA SER A 160 -6.94 9.54 0.28
C SER A 160 -6.05 10.49 -0.51
N ASP A 161 -5.29 11.32 0.22
CA ASP A 161 -4.27 12.19 -0.36
C ASP A 161 -3.14 11.32 -0.95
N ILE A 162 -2.85 11.55 -2.23
CA ILE A 162 -1.84 10.77 -2.97
C ILE A 162 -0.43 10.87 -2.37
N ARG A 163 -0.10 11.97 -1.69
CA ARG A 163 1.20 12.13 -1.00
C ARG A 163 1.33 11.14 0.16
N ARG A 164 0.24 10.91 0.91
CA ARG A 164 0.21 9.92 2.00
C ARG A 164 0.33 8.50 1.45
N VAL A 165 -0.35 8.23 0.33
CA VAL A 165 -0.26 6.94 -0.36
C VAL A 165 1.15 6.70 -0.88
N SER A 166 1.77 7.71 -1.49
CA SER A 166 3.17 7.67 -1.95
C SER A 166 4.14 7.36 -0.81
N LYS A 167 3.93 7.99 0.36
CA LYS A 167 4.74 7.74 1.55
C LYS A 167 4.62 6.29 2.03
N VAL A 168 3.39 5.74 2.09
CA VAL A 168 3.17 4.32 2.43
C VAL A 168 3.86 3.40 1.43
N MET A 169 3.76 3.68 0.13
CA MET A 169 4.43 2.89 -0.90
C MET A 169 5.97 2.87 -0.74
N ILE A 170 6.55 4.00 -0.33
CA ILE A 170 8.00 4.11 -0.09
C ILE A 170 8.38 3.36 1.19
N ASP A 171 7.70 3.67 2.29
CA ASP A 171 8.05 3.18 3.62
C ASP A 171 7.88 1.65 3.74
N PHE A 172 6.88 1.08 3.08
CA PHE A 172 6.61 -0.36 3.07
C PHE A 172 7.12 -1.08 1.81
N ASN A 173 7.82 -0.36 0.93
CA ASN A 173 8.31 -0.89 -0.35
C ASN A 173 7.23 -1.57 -1.21
N ILE A 174 6.05 -0.98 -1.25
CA ILE A 174 4.90 -1.46 -2.02
C ILE A 174 4.86 -0.75 -3.38
N ASN A 175 4.65 -1.49 -4.47
CA ASN A 175 4.61 -0.94 -5.82
C ASN A 175 3.22 -0.50 -6.26
N ALA A 176 2.16 -1.08 -5.71
CA ALA A 176 0.78 -0.65 -5.91
C ALA A 176 -0.08 -0.98 -4.68
N ILE A 177 -1.10 -0.18 -4.45
CA ILE A 177 -2.03 -0.32 -3.33
C ILE A 177 -3.45 -0.47 -3.89
N PRO A 178 -4.19 -1.52 -3.50
CA PRO A 178 -5.60 -1.65 -3.83
C PRO A 178 -6.42 -0.53 -3.20
N VAL A 179 -7.41 -0.04 -3.94
CA VAL A 179 -8.33 1.00 -3.48
C VAL A 179 -9.67 0.35 -3.19
N VAL A 180 -10.15 0.47 -1.97
CA VAL A 180 -11.42 -0.10 -1.52
C VAL A 180 -12.37 1.01 -1.10
N ASN A 181 -13.67 0.80 -1.32
CA ASN A 181 -14.70 1.71 -0.86
C ASN A 181 -15.09 1.45 0.62
N ASN A 182 -16.11 2.14 1.11
CA ASN A 182 -16.60 1.97 2.48
C ASN A 182 -17.26 0.61 2.74
N GLU A 183 -17.60 -0.12 1.68
CA GLU A 183 -18.21 -1.45 1.72
C GLU A 183 -17.16 -2.56 1.54
N ASP A 184 -15.87 -2.23 1.67
CA ASP A 184 -14.73 -3.12 1.49
C ASP A 184 -14.61 -3.74 0.08
N THR A 185 -15.31 -3.14 -0.90
CA THR A 185 -15.25 -3.58 -2.29
C THR A 185 -14.05 -2.96 -2.98
N LEU A 186 -13.32 -3.75 -3.75
CA LEU A 186 -12.21 -3.29 -4.59
C LEU A 186 -12.75 -2.42 -5.74
N VAL A 187 -12.41 -1.13 -5.75
CA VAL A 187 -12.88 -0.15 -6.75
C VAL A 187 -11.78 0.36 -7.66
N GLY A 188 -10.53 0.15 -7.30
CA GLY A 188 -9.39 0.65 -8.08
C GLY A 188 -8.06 0.07 -7.60
N MET A 189 -7.02 0.43 -8.34
CA MET A 189 -5.63 0.23 -7.94
C MET A 189 -4.83 1.47 -8.26
N VAL A 190 -3.96 1.90 -7.35
CA VAL A 190 -2.99 2.97 -7.58
C VAL A 190 -1.59 2.40 -7.49
N SER A 191 -0.77 2.64 -8.52
CA SER A 191 0.62 2.18 -8.60
C SER A 191 1.61 3.35 -8.53
N ARG A 192 2.89 3.04 -8.25
CA ARG A 192 3.97 4.04 -8.37
C ARG A 192 4.02 4.66 -9.77
N ASN A 193 3.73 3.89 -10.82
CA ASN A 193 3.69 4.41 -12.19
C ASN A 193 2.57 5.42 -12.41
N ASP A 194 1.40 5.23 -11.78
CA ASP A 194 0.30 6.19 -11.89
C ASP A 194 0.68 7.52 -11.23
N ILE A 195 1.36 7.47 -10.08
CA ILE A 195 1.90 8.64 -9.40
C ILE A 195 2.94 9.36 -10.26
N VAL A 196 3.91 8.62 -10.83
CA VAL A 196 4.94 9.19 -11.70
C VAL A 196 4.33 9.84 -12.95
N LYS A 197 3.34 9.18 -13.58
CA LYS A 197 2.62 9.75 -14.71
C LYS A 197 1.88 11.04 -14.32
N ALA A 198 1.22 11.05 -13.18
CA ALA A 198 0.51 12.22 -12.68
C ALA A 198 1.45 13.40 -12.46
N VAL A 199 2.61 13.18 -11.83
CA VAL A 199 3.65 14.22 -11.65
C VAL A 199 4.12 14.78 -13.00
N ALA A 200 4.27 13.91 -14.01
CA ALA A 200 4.74 14.32 -15.34
C ALA A 200 3.69 15.06 -16.15
N THR A 201 2.38 14.85 -15.88
CA THR A 201 1.29 15.37 -16.71
C THR A 201 0.49 16.50 -16.07
N ILE A 202 0.48 16.59 -14.73
CA ILE A 202 -0.26 17.62 -14.00
C ILE A 202 0.69 18.78 -13.65
N PRO A 203 0.51 19.99 -14.25
CA PRO A 203 1.50 21.08 -14.20
C PRO A 203 1.85 21.62 -12.81
N HIS A 204 1.03 21.39 -11.79
CA HIS A 204 1.23 21.94 -10.45
C HIS A 204 1.31 20.85 -9.35
N MET A 205 1.42 19.58 -9.74
CA MET A 205 1.55 18.53 -8.77
C MET A 205 2.96 18.51 -8.18
N GLN A 206 3.09 18.93 -6.92
CA GLN A 206 4.34 18.84 -6.17
C GLN A 206 4.21 17.72 -5.14
N ILE A 207 5.07 16.72 -5.27
CA ILE A 207 5.18 15.62 -4.28
C ILE A 207 6.41 15.91 -3.42
N TRP A 208 6.18 16.39 -2.22
CA TRP A 208 7.24 16.53 -1.21
C TRP A 208 7.34 15.24 -0.41
N ALA A 209 8.51 14.64 -0.44
CA ALA A 209 8.84 13.48 0.38
C ALA A 209 9.38 13.92 1.75
#